data_8cd9e5f39d0c2738dd9175e785889bf7
#
_entry.id   8cd9e5f39d0c2738dd9175e785889bf7
#
_cell.length_a   1.000
_cell.length_b   1.000
_cell.length_c   1.000
_cell.angle_alpha   90.00
_cell.angle_beta   90.00
_cell.angle_gamma   90.00
#
_symmetry.space_group_name_H-M   'P 1'
#
loop_
_entity.id
_entity.type
_entity.pdbx_description
1 polymer ?
#
loop_
_entity_poly.entity_id
_entity_poly.type
_entity_poly.pdbx_seq_one_letter_code
_entity_poly.pdbx_strand_id
1 'polypeptide(L)'
;MFRATCSALILATAFAMSHAQTSGRTTPIPAPETDLPLAKGSHQTAVFGGGCYWGTQSVFEHLKGVEATSAGFSVGPDDTPPGAKPNYAESVRVVYNPSKITYGQLLRIFFSVAHDPTQLNHQDNDVGPQYRSVIFYQNDDQQRLAKAYIAQLDAAHVYPAPIVTEVVPLKKFSAAEDAQQDFSLKNPDNAYVQQCDRPKLAALKQQFPDMFQKYLR
;
A
#
# COMPACT_ATOMS: atom_id res chain seq x y z
N MET A 1 -64.85 26.87 15.95
CA MET A 1 -63.51 26.89 16.58
C MET A 1 -62.78 25.61 16.15
N PHE A 2 -61.98 25.70 15.06
CA PHE A 2 -61.15 24.57 14.59
C PHE A 2 -59.70 24.88 14.93
N ARG A 3 -59.07 24.03 15.75
CA ARG A 3 -57.62 24.09 16.03
C ARG A 3 -56.91 23.14 15.06
N ALA A 4 -56.12 23.70 14.18
CA ALA A 4 -55.19 22.97 13.33
C ALA A 4 -53.89 22.75 14.09
N THR A 5 -53.51 21.51 14.34
CA THR A 5 -52.21 21.12 14.87
C THR A 5 -51.29 20.80 13.70
N CYS A 6 -50.30 21.66 13.48
CA CYS A 6 -49.20 21.42 12.54
C CYS A 6 -48.16 20.51 13.20
N SER A 7 -48.08 19.26 12.76
CA SER A 7 -46.96 18.36 13.13
C SER A 7 -45.81 18.59 12.12
N ALA A 8 -44.74 19.18 12.61
CA ALA A 8 -43.49 19.29 11.84
C ALA A 8 -42.72 17.98 11.88
N LEU A 9 -42.62 17.31 10.75
CA LEU A 9 -41.80 16.10 10.58
C LEU A 9 -40.36 16.57 10.35
N ILE A 10 -39.49 16.39 11.36
CA ILE A 10 -38.06 16.63 11.24
C ILE A 10 -37.45 15.38 10.59
N LEU A 11 -37.11 15.46 9.31
CA LEU A 11 -36.31 14.43 8.60
C LEU A 11 -34.84 14.60 9.02
N ALA A 12 -34.37 13.75 9.94
CA ALA A 12 -32.95 13.63 10.24
C ALA A 12 -32.29 12.81 9.13
N THR A 13 -31.64 13.51 8.18
CA THR A 13 -30.73 12.88 7.22
C THR A 13 -29.44 12.50 7.94
N ALA A 14 -29.31 11.23 8.30
CA ALA A 14 -28.07 10.66 8.75
C ALA A 14 -27.10 10.62 7.56
N PHE A 15 -26.14 11.53 7.55
CA PHE A 15 -24.98 11.48 6.64
C PHE A 15 -24.09 10.32 7.12
N ALA A 16 -24.28 9.14 6.54
CA ALA A 16 -23.34 8.04 6.72
C ALA A 16 -22.03 8.44 6.02
N MET A 17 -21.05 8.91 6.77
CA MET A 17 -19.67 9.00 6.30
C MET A 17 -19.19 7.58 6.02
N SER A 18 -19.24 7.19 4.75
CA SER A 18 -18.61 5.97 4.26
C SER A 18 -17.10 6.14 4.37
N HIS A 19 -16.52 5.64 5.46
CA HIS A 19 -15.09 5.41 5.53
C HIS A 19 -14.80 4.22 4.61
N ALA A 20 -14.30 4.51 3.42
CA ALA A 20 -13.82 3.49 2.50
C ALA A 20 -12.54 2.88 3.09
N GLN A 21 -12.71 1.89 3.97
CA GLN A 21 -11.61 1.12 4.51
C GLN A 21 -11.23 0.04 3.49
N THR A 22 -9.98 0.02 3.05
CA THR A 22 -9.35 -1.13 2.37
C THR A 22 -9.47 -2.42 3.18
N SER A 23 -9.71 -2.31 4.48
CA SER A 23 -9.90 -3.41 5.44
C SER A 23 -11.20 -4.21 5.29
N GLY A 24 -12.11 -3.83 4.39
CA GLY A 24 -13.39 -4.54 4.20
C GLY A 24 -13.32 -5.76 3.27
N ARG A 25 -12.26 -5.93 2.49
CA ARG A 25 -12.13 -7.03 1.55
C ARG A 25 -11.67 -8.30 2.28
N THR A 26 -12.48 -9.36 2.21
CA THR A 26 -12.18 -10.65 2.87
C THR A 26 -11.46 -11.64 1.94
N THR A 27 -11.48 -11.41 0.64
CA THR A 27 -10.85 -12.26 -0.38
C THR A 27 -9.74 -11.52 -1.10
N PRO A 28 -8.62 -12.21 -1.43
CA PRO A 28 -7.54 -11.60 -2.19
C PRO A 28 -8.02 -11.17 -3.58
N ILE A 29 -7.42 -10.12 -4.13
CA ILE A 29 -7.59 -9.75 -5.54
C ILE A 29 -6.99 -10.83 -6.45
N PRO A 30 -7.38 -10.91 -7.75
CA PRO A 30 -6.81 -11.87 -8.69
C PRO A 30 -5.28 -11.88 -8.68
N ALA A 31 -4.68 -13.03 -8.90
CA ALA A 31 -3.24 -13.10 -9.09
C ALA A 31 -2.84 -12.43 -10.42
N PRO A 32 -1.61 -11.90 -10.55
CA PRO A 32 -1.12 -11.42 -11.82
C PRO A 32 -1.17 -12.54 -12.88
N GLU A 33 -1.71 -12.23 -14.06
CA GLU A 33 -1.70 -13.15 -15.21
C GLU A 33 -0.30 -13.32 -15.80
N THR A 34 0.55 -12.29 -15.62
CA THR A 34 1.95 -12.31 -16.03
C THR A 34 2.83 -12.09 -14.82
N ASP A 35 3.76 -13.00 -14.60
CA ASP A 35 4.76 -12.92 -13.53
C ASP A 35 6.08 -13.58 -13.99
N LEU A 36 7.15 -13.32 -13.26
CA LEU A 36 8.39 -14.07 -13.40
C LEU A 36 8.29 -15.36 -12.57
N PRO A 37 8.78 -16.48 -13.09
CA PRO A 37 8.82 -17.71 -12.30
C PRO A 37 9.77 -17.55 -11.11
N LEU A 38 9.55 -18.36 -10.06
CA LEU A 38 10.53 -18.48 -8.99
C LEU A 38 11.89 -18.88 -9.58
N ALA A 39 12.94 -18.18 -9.20
CA ALA A 39 14.26 -18.35 -9.77
C ALA A 39 15.33 -18.46 -8.66
N LYS A 40 16.31 -19.35 -8.89
CA LYS A 40 17.53 -19.35 -8.07
C LYS A 40 18.34 -18.12 -8.44
N GLY A 41 18.82 -17.39 -7.44
CA GLY A 41 19.63 -16.19 -7.69
C GLY A 41 19.92 -15.43 -6.41
N SER A 42 20.59 -14.29 -6.58
CA SER A 42 20.80 -13.33 -5.50
C SER A 42 19.48 -12.68 -5.11
N HIS A 43 19.44 -12.14 -3.89
CA HIS A 43 18.33 -11.35 -3.40
C HIS A 43 18.00 -10.21 -4.38
N GLN A 44 16.72 -9.94 -4.52
CA GLN A 44 16.20 -8.84 -5.33
C GLN A 44 15.56 -7.78 -4.45
N THR A 45 15.37 -6.60 -5.00
CA THR A 45 14.71 -5.50 -4.29
C THR A 45 13.50 -5.00 -5.05
N ALA A 46 12.47 -4.59 -4.29
CA ALA A 46 11.31 -3.85 -4.77
C ALA A 46 11.11 -2.61 -3.90
N VAL A 47 10.52 -1.54 -4.45
CA VAL A 47 10.27 -0.31 -3.70
C VAL A 47 8.85 0.17 -3.95
N PHE A 48 8.07 0.30 -2.86
CA PHE A 48 6.65 0.62 -2.88
C PHE A 48 6.33 1.80 -1.97
N GLY A 49 5.56 2.76 -2.45
CA GLY A 49 4.92 3.81 -1.66
C GLY A 49 3.41 3.64 -1.67
N GLY A 50 2.80 3.60 -0.49
CA GLY A 50 1.36 3.35 -0.33
C GLY A 50 0.83 3.92 0.99
N GLY A 51 0.91 5.24 1.15
CA GLY A 51 0.61 5.93 2.40
C GLY A 51 1.79 5.94 3.37
N CYS A 52 1.51 6.05 4.66
CA CYS A 52 2.51 5.97 5.71
C CYS A 52 3.31 4.66 5.61
N TYR A 53 4.63 4.79 5.63
CA TYR A 53 5.54 3.65 5.47
C TYR A 53 5.48 2.65 6.64
N TRP A 54 5.01 3.03 7.84
CA TRP A 54 4.91 2.11 8.98
C TRP A 54 4.04 0.89 8.68
N GLY A 55 2.81 1.14 8.16
CA GLY A 55 1.88 0.08 7.80
C GLY A 55 2.36 -0.73 6.61
N THR A 56 2.90 -0.04 5.59
CA THR A 56 3.45 -0.72 4.40
C THR A 56 4.64 -1.59 4.78
N GLN A 57 5.56 -1.11 5.61
CA GLN A 57 6.68 -1.90 6.14
C GLN A 57 6.16 -3.12 6.91
N SER A 58 5.23 -2.92 7.83
CA SER A 58 4.64 -4.00 8.63
C SER A 58 4.03 -5.11 7.76
N VAL A 59 3.34 -4.76 6.66
CA VAL A 59 2.80 -5.77 5.73
C VAL A 59 3.92 -6.63 5.14
N PHE A 60 4.97 -6.01 4.60
CA PHE A 60 6.03 -6.75 3.92
C PHE A 60 6.94 -7.54 4.88
N GLU A 61 7.15 -7.08 6.10
CA GLU A 61 7.91 -7.80 7.13
C GLU A 61 7.30 -9.15 7.51
N HIS A 62 5.98 -9.28 7.33
CA HIS A 62 5.25 -10.49 7.68
C HIS A 62 5.05 -11.44 6.49
N LEU A 63 5.84 -11.30 5.40
CA LEU A 63 5.77 -12.17 4.23
C LEU A 63 6.90 -13.19 4.18
N LYS A 64 6.55 -14.46 4.03
CA LYS A 64 7.52 -15.51 3.73
C LYS A 64 8.24 -15.20 2.43
N GLY A 65 9.57 -15.25 2.45
CA GLY A 65 10.41 -14.92 1.29
C GLY A 65 10.92 -13.49 1.28
N VAL A 66 10.33 -12.58 2.06
CA VAL A 66 10.94 -11.28 2.37
C VAL A 66 11.99 -11.48 3.46
N GLU A 67 13.18 -10.90 3.25
CA GLU A 67 14.34 -11.11 4.11
C GLU A 67 14.75 -9.83 4.85
N ALA A 68 14.45 -8.67 4.29
CA ALA A 68 14.62 -7.39 4.95
C ALA A 68 13.68 -6.34 4.36
N THR A 69 13.31 -5.37 5.17
CA THR A 69 12.60 -4.15 4.76
C THR A 69 13.32 -2.92 5.28
N SER A 70 13.08 -1.79 4.66
CA SER A 70 13.57 -0.50 5.14
C SER A 70 12.54 0.57 4.79
N ALA A 71 11.97 1.23 5.81
CA ALA A 71 11.16 2.42 5.63
C ALA A 71 12.04 3.60 5.19
N GLY A 72 11.53 4.48 4.35
CA GLY A 72 12.29 5.60 3.86
C GLY A 72 11.55 6.48 2.87
N PHE A 73 12.32 7.21 2.09
CA PHE A 73 11.83 8.17 1.12
C PHE A 73 12.45 7.86 -0.25
N SER A 74 11.57 7.73 -1.26
CA SER A 74 12.01 7.50 -2.64
C SER A 74 11.70 8.69 -3.53
N VAL A 75 12.59 8.91 -4.48
CA VAL A 75 12.45 9.94 -5.52
C VAL A 75 12.49 9.25 -6.88
N GLY A 76 11.52 9.60 -7.72
CA GLY A 76 11.47 9.24 -9.14
C GLY A 76 12.26 10.23 -10.01
N PRO A 77 11.93 10.31 -11.31
CA PRO A 77 12.45 11.36 -12.18
C PRO A 77 12.19 12.74 -11.58
N ASP A 78 13.19 13.62 -11.68
CA ASP A 78 13.09 14.96 -11.11
C ASP A 78 12.40 15.88 -12.13
N ASP A 79 11.07 15.90 -12.07
CA ASP A 79 10.25 16.84 -12.81
C ASP A 79 9.95 18.11 -11.98
N THR A 80 10.58 18.25 -10.82
CA THR A 80 10.39 19.42 -9.95
C THR A 80 11.06 20.66 -10.55
N PRO A 81 10.36 21.78 -10.64
CA PRO A 81 10.97 23.04 -11.06
C PRO A 81 12.17 23.41 -10.17
N PRO A 82 13.18 24.11 -10.71
CA PRO A 82 14.30 24.59 -9.91
C PRO A 82 13.84 25.35 -8.66
N GLY A 83 14.32 24.95 -7.48
CA GLY A 83 13.96 25.56 -6.20
C GLY A 83 12.73 25.00 -5.50
N ALA A 84 11.98 24.09 -6.13
CA ALA A 84 10.92 23.34 -5.47
C ALA A 84 11.47 22.22 -4.58
N LYS A 85 10.69 21.81 -3.57
CA LYS A 85 11.07 20.66 -2.73
C LYS A 85 11.05 19.38 -3.59
N PRO A 86 12.00 18.44 -3.38
CA PRO A 86 12.00 17.16 -4.09
C PRO A 86 10.66 16.45 -3.93
N ASN A 87 10.14 15.90 -5.04
CA ASN A 87 8.89 15.14 -5.05
C ASN A 87 9.16 13.72 -4.52
N TYR A 88 9.42 13.59 -3.21
CA TYR A 88 9.60 12.30 -2.57
C TYR A 88 8.26 11.66 -2.19
N ALA A 89 8.25 10.32 -2.08
CA ALA A 89 7.18 9.57 -1.44
C ALA A 89 7.72 8.76 -0.27
N GLU A 90 6.95 8.67 0.80
CA GLU A 90 7.14 7.65 1.82
C GLU A 90 7.06 6.29 1.16
N SER A 91 8.06 5.45 1.40
CA SER A 91 8.19 4.19 0.69
C SER A 91 8.92 3.15 1.52
N VAL A 92 8.75 1.90 1.12
CA VAL A 92 9.42 0.76 1.72
C VAL A 92 10.24 0.04 0.66
N ARG A 93 11.53 -0.11 0.92
CA ARG A 93 12.40 -1.00 0.17
C ARG A 93 12.28 -2.40 0.76
N VAL A 94 11.93 -3.36 -0.08
CA VAL A 94 11.72 -4.77 0.25
C VAL A 94 12.84 -5.58 -0.38
N VAL A 95 13.64 -6.26 0.42
CA VAL A 95 14.63 -7.25 -0.04
C VAL A 95 13.98 -8.63 0.05
N TYR A 96 13.93 -9.34 -1.07
CA TYR A 96 13.25 -10.62 -1.13
C TYR A 96 14.06 -11.70 -1.85
N ASN A 97 13.78 -12.95 -1.53
CA ASN A 97 14.37 -14.13 -2.15
C ASN A 97 13.50 -14.59 -3.33
N PRO A 98 13.97 -14.43 -4.58
CA PRO A 98 13.18 -14.79 -5.76
C PRO A 98 12.93 -16.29 -5.91
N SER A 99 13.59 -17.14 -5.10
CA SER A 99 13.29 -18.57 -5.05
C SER A 99 12.11 -18.92 -4.10
N LYS A 100 11.62 -17.93 -3.34
CA LYS A 100 10.55 -18.12 -2.35
C LYS A 100 9.31 -17.28 -2.63
N ILE A 101 9.49 -16.09 -3.20
CA ILE A 101 8.41 -15.15 -3.53
C ILE A 101 8.74 -14.41 -4.82
N THR A 102 7.76 -14.27 -5.70
CA THR A 102 7.92 -13.55 -6.97
C THR A 102 7.61 -12.06 -6.82
N TYR A 103 8.06 -11.25 -7.79
CA TYR A 103 7.70 -9.84 -7.84
C TYR A 103 6.19 -9.62 -8.02
N GLY A 104 5.52 -10.44 -8.83
CA GLY A 104 4.07 -10.38 -9.00
C GLY A 104 3.31 -10.73 -7.71
N GLN A 105 3.81 -11.64 -6.89
CA GLN A 105 3.25 -11.91 -5.58
C GLN A 105 3.40 -10.70 -4.63
N LEU A 106 4.53 -9.99 -4.65
CA LEU A 106 4.71 -8.75 -3.90
C LEU A 106 3.72 -7.68 -4.38
N LEU A 107 3.53 -7.51 -5.69
CA LEU A 107 2.53 -6.61 -6.26
C LEU A 107 1.12 -6.96 -5.80
N ARG A 108 0.77 -8.25 -5.80
CA ARG A 108 -0.54 -8.71 -5.32
C ARG A 108 -0.78 -8.33 -3.87
N ILE A 109 0.20 -8.51 -2.99
CA ILE A 109 0.11 -8.09 -1.59
C ILE A 109 -0.02 -6.58 -1.48
N PHE A 110 0.79 -5.82 -2.22
CA PHE A 110 0.76 -4.36 -2.24
C PHE A 110 -0.65 -3.83 -2.55
N PHE A 111 -1.25 -4.31 -3.62
CA PHE A 111 -2.60 -3.91 -4.03
C PHE A 111 -3.72 -4.51 -3.17
N SER A 112 -3.53 -5.69 -2.55
CA SER A 112 -4.59 -6.31 -1.73
C SER A 112 -4.77 -5.67 -0.37
N VAL A 113 -3.67 -5.36 0.32
CA VAL A 113 -3.72 -5.09 1.77
C VAL A 113 -2.86 -3.91 2.23
N ALA A 114 -1.87 -3.44 1.45
CA ALA A 114 -0.98 -2.41 1.92
C ALA A 114 -1.62 -1.00 1.91
N HIS A 115 -2.48 -0.72 0.93
CA HIS A 115 -3.10 0.60 0.76
C HIS A 115 -4.33 0.54 -0.16
N ASP A 116 -5.01 1.67 -0.32
CA ASP A 116 -6.04 1.89 -1.33
C ASP A 116 -5.41 2.57 -2.56
N PRO A 117 -5.29 1.87 -3.71
CA PRO A 117 -4.62 2.41 -4.88
C PRO A 117 -5.44 3.44 -5.68
N THR A 118 -6.65 3.76 -5.21
CA THR A 118 -7.54 4.73 -5.87
C THR A 118 -7.44 6.14 -5.27
N GLN A 119 -6.67 6.30 -4.19
CA GLN A 119 -6.53 7.57 -3.48
C GLN A 119 -5.37 8.41 -4.01
N LEU A 120 -5.70 9.53 -4.65
CA LEU A 120 -4.70 10.42 -5.26
C LEU A 120 -4.08 11.36 -4.22
N ASN A 121 -2.76 11.31 -4.05
CA ASN A 121 -1.99 12.17 -3.12
C ASN A 121 -2.48 12.15 -1.67
N HIS A 122 -3.05 11.05 -1.23
CA HIS A 122 -3.37 10.80 0.17
C HIS A 122 -3.55 9.30 0.40
N GLN A 123 -3.59 8.89 1.66
CA GLN A 123 -4.01 7.56 2.08
C GLN A 123 -4.78 7.70 3.40
N ASP A 124 -6.09 7.46 3.35
CA ASP A 124 -7.00 7.67 4.48
C ASP A 124 -6.85 9.09 5.06
N ASN A 125 -6.40 9.24 6.32
CA ASN A 125 -6.20 10.52 6.98
C ASN A 125 -4.82 11.18 6.67
N ASP A 126 -3.93 10.47 6.02
CA ASP A 126 -2.61 11.00 5.65
C ASP A 126 -2.73 11.76 4.32
N VAL A 127 -2.71 13.08 4.38
CA VAL A 127 -2.90 13.95 3.22
C VAL A 127 -1.58 14.58 2.77
N GLY A 128 -1.28 14.42 1.49
CA GLY A 128 -0.12 15.00 0.85
C GLY A 128 0.51 14.08 -0.21
N PRO A 129 1.25 14.63 -1.18
CA PRO A 129 1.86 13.87 -2.25
C PRO A 129 2.90 12.85 -1.77
N GLN A 130 3.44 13.01 -0.57
CA GLN A 130 4.34 12.04 0.05
C GLN A 130 3.65 10.71 0.39
N TYR A 131 2.32 10.69 0.51
CA TYR A 131 1.51 9.50 0.81
C TYR A 131 0.85 8.89 -0.42
N ARG A 132 1.25 9.31 -1.63
CA ARG A 132 0.68 8.79 -2.87
C ARG A 132 1.01 7.32 -3.10
N SER A 133 0.16 6.66 -3.88
CA SER A 133 0.42 5.31 -4.36
C SER A 133 1.45 5.34 -5.49
N VAL A 134 2.58 4.63 -5.33
CA VAL A 134 3.66 4.62 -6.32
C VAL A 134 4.50 3.34 -6.24
N ILE A 135 4.90 2.83 -7.39
CA ILE A 135 5.86 1.75 -7.56
C ILE A 135 7.11 2.34 -8.21
N PHE A 136 8.24 2.25 -7.50
CA PHE A 136 9.54 2.68 -8.01
C PHE A 136 10.27 1.48 -8.61
N TYR A 137 10.21 1.32 -9.94
CA TYR A 137 10.87 0.21 -10.61
C TYR A 137 12.39 0.43 -10.77
N GLN A 138 13.14 -0.67 -10.77
CA GLN A 138 14.60 -0.69 -10.87
C GLN A 138 15.08 -1.36 -12.15
N ASN A 139 14.18 -2.02 -12.90
CA ASN A 139 14.46 -2.66 -14.19
C ASN A 139 13.16 -2.78 -15.03
N ASP A 140 13.33 -3.15 -16.30
CA ASP A 140 12.25 -3.24 -17.28
C ASP A 140 11.21 -4.30 -16.93
N ASP A 141 11.61 -5.41 -16.33
CA ASP A 141 10.66 -6.44 -15.88
C ASP A 141 9.73 -5.93 -14.79
N GLN A 142 10.25 -5.23 -13.78
CA GLN A 142 9.43 -4.62 -12.74
C GLN A 142 8.45 -3.60 -13.34
N GLN A 143 8.91 -2.75 -14.26
CA GLN A 143 8.04 -1.80 -14.94
C GLN A 143 6.92 -2.50 -15.71
N ARG A 144 7.28 -3.47 -16.52
CA ARG A 144 6.35 -4.22 -17.38
C ARG A 144 5.30 -4.96 -16.54
N LEU A 145 5.73 -5.67 -15.49
CA LEU A 145 4.85 -6.45 -14.63
C LEU A 145 3.90 -5.55 -13.81
N ALA A 146 4.41 -4.44 -13.26
CA ALA A 146 3.59 -3.49 -12.51
C ALA A 146 2.49 -2.87 -13.41
N LYS A 147 2.85 -2.41 -14.60
CA LYS A 147 1.89 -1.83 -15.56
C LYS A 147 0.86 -2.86 -16.04
N ALA A 148 1.30 -4.10 -16.35
CA ALA A 148 0.41 -5.16 -16.78
C ALA A 148 -0.59 -5.53 -15.68
N TYR A 149 -0.14 -5.60 -14.42
CA TYR A 149 -1.00 -5.96 -13.31
C TYR A 149 -2.02 -4.85 -12.98
N ILE A 150 -1.62 -3.58 -13.02
CA ILE A 150 -2.55 -2.44 -12.88
C ILE A 150 -3.63 -2.52 -13.97
N ALA A 151 -3.25 -2.71 -15.24
CA ALA A 151 -4.20 -2.83 -16.34
C ALA A 151 -5.16 -4.01 -16.17
N GLN A 152 -4.68 -5.16 -15.68
CA GLN A 152 -5.50 -6.33 -15.35
C GLN A 152 -6.52 -6.01 -14.26
N LEU A 153 -6.12 -5.35 -13.18
CA LEU A 153 -6.99 -5.00 -12.06
C LEU A 153 -8.06 -3.97 -12.46
N ASP A 154 -7.69 -2.97 -13.26
CA ASP A 154 -8.63 -1.97 -13.80
C ASP A 154 -9.63 -2.61 -14.76
N ALA A 155 -9.18 -3.47 -15.68
CA ALA A 155 -10.05 -4.20 -16.61
C ALA A 155 -11.03 -5.14 -15.88
N ALA A 156 -10.62 -5.72 -14.76
CA ALA A 156 -11.45 -6.57 -13.92
C ALA A 156 -12.35 -5.77 -12.93
N HIS A 157 -12.30 -4.44 -12.97
CA HIS A 157 -13.05 -3.55 -12.06
C HIS A 157 -12.92 -3.97 -10.59
N VAL A 158 -11.69 -4.30 -10.17
CA VAL A 158 -11.41 -4.78 -8.81
C VAL A 158 -11.68 -3.70 -7.76
N TYR A 159 -11.50 -2.44 -8.13
CA TYR A 159 -11.75 -1.28 -7.28
C TYR A 159 -12.93 -0.44 -7.79
N PRO A 160 -13.56 0.36 -6.94
CA PRO A 160 -14.71 1.22 -7.32
C PRO A 160 -14.31 2.43 -8.17
N ALA A 161 -13.02 2.74 -8.26
CA ALA A 161 -12.45 3.83 -9.05
C ALA A 161 -11.15 3.35 -9.73
N PRO A 162 -10.68 4.05 -10.77
CA PRO A 162 -9.42 3.72 -11.43
C PRO A 162 -8.23 3.74 -10.48
N ILE A 163 -7.26 2.88 -10.72
CA ILE A 163 -6.00 2.85 -9.99
C ILE A 163 -5.16 4.06 -10.37
N VAL A 164 -4.73 4.85 -9.38
CA VAL A 164 -3.90 6.05 -9.55
C VAL A 164 -2.42 5.80 -9.21
N THR A 165 -2.03 4.54 -9.06
CA THR A 165 -0.65 4.17 -8.73
C THR A 165 0.32 4.58 -9.83
N GLU A 166 1.29 5.42 -9.50
CA GLU A 166 2.39 5.78 -10.40
C GLU A 166 3.35 4.60 -10.57
N VAL A 167 3.90 4.42 -11.79
CA VAL A 167 4.98 3.44 -12.06
C VAL A 167 6.15 4.20 -12.67
N VAL A 168 7.13 4.54 -11.84
CA VAL A 168 8.25 5.44 -12.20
C VAL A 168 9.59 4.79 -11.87
N PRO A 169 10.69 5.16 -12.59
CA PRO A 169 12.00 4.63 -12.26
C PRO A 169 12.48 5.15 -10.91
N LEU A 170 13.10 4.27 -10.10
CA LEU A 170 13.77 4.65 -8.87
C LEU A 170 15.04 5.44 -9.18
N LYS A 171 15.14 6.69 -8.73
CA LYS A 171 16.36 7.48 -8.81
C LYS A 171 17.16 7.44 -7.52
N LYS A 172 16.47 7.51 -6.38
CA LYS A 172 17.11 7.48 -5.06
C LYS A 172 16.15 6.91 -4.02
N PHE A 173 16.68 6.11 -3.12
CA PHE A 173 16.06 5.72 -1.84
C PHE A 173 16.94 6.22 -0.70
N SER A 174 16.34 6.88 0.27
CA SER A 174 16.99 7.30 1.52
C SER A 174 16.25 6.67 2.68
N ALA A 175 16.92 5.83 3.47
CA ALA A 175 16.30 5.22 4.64
C ALA A 175 15.88 6.31 5.64
N ALA A 176 14.73 6.10 6.28
CA ALA A 176 14.30 6.88 7.42
C ALA A 176 15.20 6.59 8.65
N GLU A 177 15.15 7.47 9.64
CA GLU A 177 15.89 7.30 10.88
C GLU A 177 15.52 5.99 11.60
N ASP A 178 16.42 5.45 12.40
CA ASP A 178 16.25 4.17 13.10
C ASP A 178 14.99 4.11 13.98
N ALA A 179 14.58 5.24 14.53
CA ALA A 179 13.35 5.36 15.31
C ALA A 179 12.07 5.10 14.49
N GLN A 180 12.15 5.25 13.16
CA GLN A 180 11.04 5.02 12.23
C GLN A 180 11.01 3.60 11.67
N GLN A 181 12.10 2.86 11.80
CA GLN A 181 12.18 1.47 11.34
C GLN A 181 11.42 0.54 12.28
N ASP A 182 10.65 -0.39 11.69
CA ASP A 182 9.83 -1.36 12.41
C ASP A 182 8.86 -0.68 13.41
N PHE A 183 8.37 0.53 13.08
CA PHE A 183 7.63 1.36 14.03
C PHE A 183 6.38 0.68 14.55
N SER A 184 5.59 0.07 13.67
CA SER A 184 4.35 -0.64 14.05
C SER A 184 4.61 -1.85 14.97
N LEU A 185 5.74 -2.51 14.78
CA LEU A 185 6.17 -3.63 15.61
C LEU A 185 6.65 -3.16 16.99
N LYS A 186 7.42 -2.08 17.03
CA LYS A 186 8.00 -1.51 18.27
C LYS A 186 6.97 -0.76 19.11
N ASN A 187 5.90 -0.24 18.48
CA ASN A 187 4.89 0.61 19.12
C ASN A 187 3.47 0.06 18.93
N PRO A 188 3.18 -1.19 19.36
CA PRO A 188 1.90 -1.84 19.09
C PRO A 188 0.69 -1.14 19.73
N ASP A 189 0.91 -0.33 20.76
CA ASP A 189 -0.15 0.39 21.49
C ASP A 189 -0.33 1.84 21.00
N ASN A 190 0.45 2.27 20.01
CA ASN A 190 0.26 3.58 19.39
C ASN A 190 -1.10 3.65 18.71
N ALA A 191 -1.84 4.76 18.91
CA ALA A 191 -3.21 4.91 18.40
C ALA A 191 -3.29 4.80 16.87
N TYR A 192 -2.32 5.39 16.14
CA TYR A 192 -2.24 5.29 14.68
C TYR A 192 -2.00 3.84 14.25
N VAL A 193 -1.06 3.14 14.87
CA VAL A 193 -0.76 1.72 14.59
C VAL A 193 -2.00 0.85 14.80
N GLN A 194 -2.74 1.07 15.89
CA GLN A 194 -3.97 0.35 16.18
C GLN A 194 -5.04 0.59 15.11
N GLN A 195 -5.20 1.83 14.68
CA GLN A 195 -6.26 2.24 13.77
C GLN A 195 -5.92 1.96 12.29
N CYS A 196 -4.66 2.17 11.88
CA CYS A 196 -4.26 2.16 10.47
C CYS A 196 -3.45 0.90 10.08
N ASP A 197 -2.50 0.45 10.91
CA ASP A 197 -1.56 -0.58 10.52
C ASP A 197 -2.03 -2.00 10.88
N ARG A 198 -2.58 -2.18 12.07
CA ARG A 198 -3.13 -3.48 12.51
C ARG A 198 -4.20 -4.05 11.59
N PRO A 199 -5.15 -3.27 11.06
CA PRO A 199 -6.11 -3.79 10.09
C PRO A 199 -5.46 -4.36 8.82
N LYS A 200 -4.39 -3.71 8.31
CA LYS A 200 -3.63 -4.19 7.14
C LYS A 200 -2.98 -5.55 7.43
N LEU A 201 -2.37 -5.69 8.60
CA LEU A 201 -1.75 -6.95 9.01
C LEU A 201 -2.79 -8.06 9.26
N ALA A 202 -3.94 -7.73 9.82
CA ALA A 202 -5.05 -8.67 9.98
C ALA A 202 -5.58 -9.14 8.62
N ALA A 203 -5.73 -8.22 7.66
CA ALA A 203 -6.13 -8.53 6.30
C ALA A 203 -5.10 -9.41 5.58
N LEU A 204 -3.79 -9.14 5.74
CA LEU A 204 -2.73 -9.99 5.22
C LEU A 204 -2.86 -11.42 5.75
N LYS A 205 -2.99 -11.59 7.05
CA LYS A 205 -3.13 -12.91 7.68
C LYS A 205 -4.39 -13.64 7.22
N GLN A 206 -5.49 -12.93 7.03
CA GLN A 206 -6.77 -13.49 6.59
C GLN A 206 -6.73 -13.89 5.12
N GLN A 207 -6.25 -13.01 4.24
CA GLN A 207 -6.28 -13.21 2.80
C GLN A 207 -5.15 -14.11 2.29
N PHE A 208 -4.01 -14.12 2.97
CA PHE A 208 -2.79 -14.80 2.53
C PHE A 208 -2.16 -15.64 3.66
N PRO A 209 -2.91 -16.56 4.31
CA PRO A 209 -2.42 -17.32 5.47
C PRO A 209 -1.15 -18.12 5.15
N ASP A 210 -1.03 -18.65 3.92
CA ASP A 210 0.12 -19.45 3.49
C ASP A 210 1.38 -18.62 3.27
N MET A 211 1.21 -17.32 2.95
CA MET A 211 2.32 -16.37 2.75
C MET A 211 2.67 -15.62 4.04
N PHE A 212 1.79 -15.61 5.03
CA PHE A 212 2.01 -14.94 6.29
C PHE A 212 3.05 -15.67 7.15
N GLN A 213 3.96 -14.89 7.73
CA GLN A 213 4.84 -15.38 8.80
C GLN A 213 4.79 -14.44 10.00
N LYS A 214 4.98 -15.01 11.20
CA LYS A 214 5.24 -14.18 12.37
C LYS A 214 6.62 -13.55 12.22
N TYR A 215 6.66 -12.22 12.38
CA TYR A 215 7.95 -11.53 12.37
C TYR A 215 8.85 -12.07 13.48
N LEU A 216 10.02 -12.53 13.11
CA LEU A 216 11.05 -13.04 14.04
C LEU A 216 12.34 -12.28 13.72
N ARG A 217 12.68 -11.32 14.55
CA ARG A 217 14.06 -10.81 14.69
C ARG A 217 14.69 -11.33 15.95
#